data_47876d09d22ff8c1f05bf254e7c41ad2
#
_entry.id   47876d09d22ff8c1f05bf254e7c41ad2
#
_cell.length_a   1.000
_cell.length_b   1.000
_cell.length_c   1.000
_cell.angle_alpha   90.00
_cell.angle_beta   90.00
_cell.angle_gamma   90.00
#
_symmetry.space_group_name_H-M   'P 1'
#
loop_
_entity.id
_entity.type
_entity.pdbx_description
1 polymer ?
#
loop_
_entity_poly.entity_id
_entity_poly.type
_entity_poly.pdbx_seq_one_letter_code
_entity_poly.pdbx_strand_id
1 'polypeptide(L)' 'MYFREAVSKRIYELCDKYNYIPNKLAEMSAIPPTTLRSTLANNVENPSVYNIYKICKTLKISLKEFFESDLFNFDKFDD' A
#
# COMPACT_ATOMS: atom_id res chain seq x y z
N MET A 1 11.17 11.19 4.45
CA MET A 1 9.73 10.87 4.27
C MET A 1 9.24 9.99 5.41
N TYR A 2 7.96 9.98 5.67
CA TYR A 2 7.39 9.09 6.69
C TYR A 2 7.08 7.72 6.10
N PHE A 3 7.08 6.70 6.95
CA PHE A 3 6.77 5.34 6.53
C PHE A 3 5.42 5.23 5.82
N ARG A 4 4.40 5.95 6.32
CA ARG A 4 3.07 5.95 5.68
C ARG A 4 3.11 6.45 4.23
N GLU A 5 4.00 7.39 3.94
CA GLU A 5 4.17 7.89 2.56
C GLU A 5 4.76 6.83 1.66
N ALA A 6 5.72 6.06 2.18
CA ALA A 6 6.32 4.96 1.41
C ALA A 6 5.29 3.90 1.10
N VAL A 7 4.41 3.57 2.05
CA VAL A 7 3.34 2.60 1.84
C VAL A 7 2.38 3.11 0.75
N SER A 8 1.97 4.37 0.83
CA SER A 8 1.10 4.97 -0.18
C SER A 8 1.72 4.91 -1.57
N LYS A 9 2.98 5.33 -1.70
CA LYS A 9 3.68 5.29 -2.98
C LYS A 9 3.80 3.88 -3.53
N ARG A 10 4.07 2.91 -2.65
CA ARG A 10 4.18 1.51 -3.08
C ARG A 10 2.86 0.99 -3.62
N ILE A 11 1.75 1.32 -2.97
CA ILE A 11 0.43 0.90 -3.45
C ILE A 11 0.15 1.50 -4.83
N TYR A 12 0.47 2.77 -5.05
CA TYR A 12 0.31 3.37 -6.37
C TYR A 12 1.18 2.69 -7.43
N GLU A 13 2.44 2.37 -7.10
CA GLU A 13 3.32 1.64 -8.02
C GLU A 13 2.70 0.30 -8.42
N LEU A 14 2.16 -0.42 -7.44
CA LEU A 14 1.56 -1.73 -7.69
C LEU A 14 0.25 -1.61 -8.49
N CYS A 15 -0.53 -0.57 -8.24
CA CYS A 15 -1.71 -0.29 -9.05
C CYS A 15 -1.33 -0.09 -10.51
N ASP A 16 -0.28 0.68 -10.78
CA ASP A 16 0.20 0.90 -12.14
C ASP A 16 0.71 -0.41 -12.75
N LYS A 17 1.48 -1.17 -11.99
CA LYS A 17 2.09 -2.41 -12.49
C LYS A 17 1.05 -3.45 -12.86
N TYR A 18 -0.02 -3.56 -12.06
CA TYR A 18 -1.03 -4.61 -12.24
C TYR A 18 -2.34 -4.10 -12.85
N ASN A 19 -2.35 -2.85 -13.31
CA ASN A 19 -3.50 -2.24 -14.00
C ASN A 19 -4.76 -2.17 -13.14
N TYR A 20 -4.60 -1.80 -11.87
CA TYR A 20 -5.72 -1.52 -10.98
C TYR A 20 -5.86 -0.03 -10.75
N ILE A 21 -7.09 0.47 -10.73
CA ILE A 21 -7.37 1.75 -10.10
C ILE A 21 -7.60 1.50 -8.60
N PRO A 22 -7.28 2.47 -7.71
CA PRO A 22 -7.37 2.25 -6.26
C PRO A 22 -8.73 1.73 -5.77
N ASN A 23 -9.83 2.28 -6.26
CA ASN A 23 -11.16 1.82 -5.82
C ASN A 23 -11.39 0.35 -6.17
N LYS A 24 -10.93 -0.08 -7.34
CA LYS A 24 -11.07 -1.48 -7.74
C LYS A 24 -10.20 -2.39 -6.90
N LEU A 25 -8.99 -1.94 -6.60
CA LEU A 25 -8.11 -2.70 -5.71
C LEU A 25 -8.72 -2.87 -4.34
N ALA A 26 -9.31 -1.81 -3.78
CA ALA A 26 -9.99 -1.87 -2.49
C ALA A 26 -11.13 -2.88 -2.52
N GLU A 27 -11.98 -2.79 -3.55
CA GLU A 27 -13.11 -3.71 -3.72
C GLU A 27 -12.65 -5.17 -3.77
N MET A 28 -11.67 -5.45 -4.60
CA MET A 28 -11.14 -6.82 -4.78
C MET A 28 -10.41 -7.33 -3.54
N SER A 29 -9.91 -6.44 -2.71
CA SER A 29 -9.17 -6.78 -1.48
C SER A 29 -10.05 -6.78 -0.24
N ALA A 30 -11.36 -6.55 -0.40
CA ALA A 30 -12.30 -6.45 0.72
C ALA A 30 -11.88 -5.38 1.74
N ILE A 31 -11.36 -4.26 1.23
CA ILE A 31 -11.02 -3.08 2.03
C ILE A 31 -12.04 -2.00 1.69
N PRO A 32 -12.67 -1.37 2.70
CA PRO A 32 -13.56 -0.25 2.41
C PRO A 32 -12.84 0.80 1.57
N PRO A 33 -13.43 1.29 0.46
CA PRO A 33 -12.76 2.29 -0.38
C PRO A 33 -12.33 3.54 0.37
N THR A 34 -13.09 3.97 1.38
CA THR A 34 -12.72 5.12 2.20
C THR A 34 -11.46 4.85 3.00
N THR A 35 -11.26 3.62 3.49
CA THR A 35 -10.07 3.23 4.22
C THR A 35 -8.84 3.29 3.32
N LEU A 36 -8.94 2.75 2.12
CA LEU A 36 -7.81 2.79 1.18
C LEU A 36 -7.50 4.23 0.76
N ARG A 37 -8.52 5.04 0.48
CA ARG A 37 -8.32 6.44 0.14
C ARG A 37 -7.60 7.21 1.25
N SER A 38 -7.96 6.95 2.51
CA SER A 38 -7.28 7.59 3.66
C SER A 38 -5.82 7.18 3.73
N THR A 39 -5.53 5.90 3.49
CA THR A 39 -4.14 5.41 3.45
C THR A 39 -3.36 6.09 2.33
N LEU A 40 -3.94 6.19 1.14
CA LEU A 40 -3.27 6.79 -0.01
C LEU A 40 -3.10 8.31 0.14
N ALA A 41 -3.99 8.97 0.88
CA ALA A 41 -3.90 10.40 1.16
C ALA A 41 -2.99 10.72 2.36
N ASN A 42 -2.31 9.72 2.92
CA ASN A 42 -1.42 9.86 4.07
C ASN A 42 -2.13 10.36 5.34
N ASN A 43 -3.42 10.04 5.47
CA ASN A 43 -4.22 10.41 6.63
C ASN A 43 -4.21 9.34 7.72
N VAL A 44 -3.50 8.24 7.52
CA VAL A 44 -3.39 7.12 8.47
C VAL A 44 -1.93 6.99 8.86
N GLU A 45 -1.62 7.26 10.13
CA GLU A 45 -0.23 7.17 10.61
C GLU A 45 0.31 5.74 10.59
N ASN A 46 -0.55 4.78 10.93
CA ASN A 46 -0.17 3.38 11.02
C ASN A 46 -0.95 2.55 10.01
N PRO A 47 -0.50 2.50 8.75
CA PRO A 47 -1.15 1.62 7.77
C PRO A 47 -1.19 0.20 8.27
N SER A 48 -2.35 -0.43 8.19
CA SER A 48 -2.55 -1.77 8.72
C SER A 48 -1.80 -2.81 7.91
N VAL A 49 -1.00 -3.64 8.58
CA VAL A 49 -0.34 -4.78 7.92
C VAL A 49 -1.39 -5.74 7.38
N TYR A 50 -2.51 -5.89 8.08
CA TYR A 50 -3.59 -6.75 7.61
C TYR A 50 -4.16 -6.26 6.27
N ASN A 51 -4.35 -4.94 6.12
CA ASN A 51 -4.80 -4.38 4.85
C ASN A 51 -3.77 -4.57 3.75
N ILE A 52 -2.48 -4.40 4.07
CA ILE A 52 -1.40 -4.67 3.11
C ILE A 52 -1.43 -6.14 2.68
N TYR A 53 -1.63 -7.06 3.62
CA TYR A 53 -1.77 -8.48 3.33
C TYR A 53 -2.92 -8.74 2.34
N LYS A 54 -4.08 -8.11 2.55
CA LYS A 54 -5.23 -8.29 1.65
C LYS A 54 -4.90 -7.81 0.23
N ILE A 55 -4.20 -6.67 0.11
CA ILE A 55 -3.75 -6.16 -1.18
C ILE A 55 -2.81 -7.16 -1.85
N CYS A 56 -1.84 -7.68 -1.11
CA CYS A 56 -0.89 -8.67 -1.62
C CYS A 56 -1.62 -9.92 -2.12
N LYS A 57 -2.63 -10.36 -1.37
CA LYS A 57 -3.42 -11.54 -1.75
C LYS A 57 -4.15 -11.30 -3.08
N THR A 58 -4.73 -10.11 -3.27
CA THR A 58 -5.39 -9.75 -4.52
C THR A 58 -4.41 -9.75 -5.68
N LEU A 59 -3.23 -9.18 -5.48
CA LEU A 59 -2.21 -9.07 -6.52
C LEU A 59 -1.39 -10.35 -6.70
N LYS A 60 -1.59 -11.34 -5.82
CA LYS A 60 -0.85 -12.61 -5.82
C LYS A 60 0.65 -12.41 -5.64
N ILE A 61 1.02 -11.51 -4.77
CA ILE A 61 2.41 -11.26 -4.38
C ILE A 61 2.57 -11.55 -2.88
N SER A 62 3.82 -11.79 -2.45
CA SER A 62 4.11 -11.97 -1.03
C SER A 62 4.26 -10.64 -0.33
N LEU A 63 4.20 -10.63 0.99
CA LEU A 63 4.54 -9.46 1.79
C LEU A 63 6.00 -9.05 1.54
N LYS A 64 6.89 -10.03 1.37
CA LYS A 64 8.28 -9.75 1.04
C LYS A 64 8.36 -8.94 -0.26
N GLU A 65 7.64 -9.35 -1.29
CA GLU A 65 7.64 -8.66 -2.57
C GLU A 65 7.05 -7.25 -2.46
N PHE A 66 6.02 -7.07 -1.64
CA PHE A 66 5.45 -5.75 -1.39
C PHE A 66 6.52 -4.79 -0.86
N PHE A 67 7.31 -5.24 0.13
CA PHE A 67 8.31 -4.40 0.77
C PHE A 67 9.67 -4.41 0.07
N GLU A 68 9.81 -5.13 -1.02
CA GLU A 68 11.04 -5.20 -1.81
C GLU A 68 11.10 -4.01 -2.77
N SER A 69 11.41 -2.84 -2.23
CA SER A 69 11.45 -1.58 -2.96
C SER A 69 12.41 -0.63 -2.23
N ASP A 70 13.08 0.21 -3.00
CA ASP A 70 13.94 1.26 -2.43
C ASP A 70 13.17 2.25 -1.56
N LEU A 71 11.84 2.29 -1.70
CA LEU A 71 10.99 3.13 -0.84
C LEU A 71 11.13 2.76 0.63
N PHE A 72 11.47 1.51 0.96
CA PHE A 72 11.52 1.02 2.33
C PHE A 72 12.94 0.98 2.89
N ASN A 73 13.84 1.77 2.35
CA ASN A 73 15.16 1.97 2.92
C ASN A 73 15.02 2.78 4.21
N PHE A 74 15.47 2.23 5.33
CA PHE A 74 15.35 2.86 6.65
C PHE A 74 15.99 4.26 6.70
N ASP A 75 17.03 4.50 5.91
CA ASP A 75 17.71 5.80 5.90
C ASP A 75 16.84 6.94 5.37
N LYS A 76 15.72 6.62 4.73
CA LYS A 76 14.82 7.61 4.15
C LYS A 76 13.70 8.03 5.09
N PHE A 77 13.52 7.35 6.21
CA PHE A 77 12.39 7.60 7.10
C PHE A 77 12.70 8.60 8.19
N ASP A 78 11.76 9.49 8.43
CA ASP A 78 11.83 10.51 9.47
C ASP A 78 11.17 10.08 10.79
N ASP A 79 10.45 8.96 10.79
CA ASP A 79 9.78 8.40 11.96
C ASP A 79 10.46 7.14 12.48
#